data_c2d645236a19e03501fb90032515029f
#
_entry.id   c2d645236a19e03501fb90032515029f
#
_cell.length_a   1.000
_cell.length_b   1.000
_cell.length_c   1.000
_cell.angle_alpha   90.00
_cell.angle_beta   90.00
_cell.angle_gamma   90.00
#
_symmetry.space_group_name_H-M   'P 1'
#
loop_
_entity.id
_entity.type
_entity.pdbx_description
1 polymer ?
#
loop_
_entity_poly.entity_id
_entity_poly.type
_entity_poly.pdbx_seq_one_letter_code
_entity_poly.pdbx_strand_id
1 'polypeptide(L)'
;MEQRIKGTTGLLALIGSPVGHSGSPAMYNFSFQHDGLDYAYMAFDVTEEEMPKVFESIRLLNMRGGNFTMPCKNIAAQLVDKLSPAAEIIGACNVFVNDDGVITGHITDGVGFVKNLELNGVPVKDKKVVVLGAGGAATAIQVQLALDGAKEVNIFNIKDKFFERAEGTKAKLAEKCPECVVTVDDLDDKAKLEEAIKACDILVNATIMGMKPHQDVTLVDKSLFRKDLVVADTVYSPEKTKMILEAEEAGCKAIGGVGMLQQQGAVNYGLFVGKEMPLAEYQEFQKAQAK
;
A
#
# COMPACT_ATOMS: atom_id res chain seq x y z
N MET A 1 28.44 24.13 -10.59
CA MET A 1 27.73 23.00 -9.95
C MET A 1 26.79 23.59 -8.92
N GLU A 2 25.50 23.46 -9.11
CA GLU A 2 24.52 24.01 -8.18
C GLU A 2 24.60 23.23 -6.86
N GLN A 3 24.68 23.94 -5.74
CA GLN A 3 24.84 23.31 -4.43
C GLN A 3 23.48 22.78 -3.97
N ARG A 4 23.27 21.46 -4.08
CA ARG A 4 21.99 20.81 -3.80
C ARG A 4 21.68 20.71 -2.31
N ILE A 5 22.68 20.43 -1.46
CA ILE A 5 22.55 20.30 -0.01
C ILE A 5 23.13 21.54 0.66
N LYS A 6 22.35 22.18 1.51
CA LYS A 6 22.66 23.40 2.24
C LYS A 6 22.45 23.18 3.74
N GLY A 7 22.86 24.12 4.58
CA GLY A 7 22.59 24.07 6.01
C GLY A 7 21.08 24.17 6.38
N THR A 8 20.25 24.58 5.43
CA THR A 8 18.78 24.68 5.57
C THR A 8 18.04 23.47 5.06
N THR A 9 18.71 22.54 4.39
CA THR A 9 18.06 21.38 3.76
C THR A 9 17.38 20.48 4.79
N GLY A 10 16.07 20.34 4.70
CA GLY A 10 15.29 19.46 5.56
C GLY A 10 15.53 17.98 5.26
N LEU A 11 15.50 17.15 6.28
CA LEU A 11 15.74 15.71 6.18
C LEU A 11 14.45 14.91 6.20
N LEU A 12 14.34 13.97 5.24
CA LEU A 12 13.37 12.87 5.25
C LEU A 12 14.11 11.53 5.14
N ALA A 13 13.47 10.44 5.58
CA ALA A 13 14.15 9.16 5.61
C ALA A 13 13.25 7.95 5.31
N LEU A 14 13.86 6.90 4.72
CA LEU A 14 13.39 5.54 4.82
C LEU A 14 14.11 4.85 5.98
N ILE A 15 13.36 4.23 6.87
CA ILE A 15 13.85 3.58 8.09
C ILE A 15 13.36 2.13 8.12
N GLY A 16 14.27 1.18 8.29
CA GLY A 16 14.02 -0.26 8.33
C GLY A 16 15.22 -1.05 7.88
N SER A 17 15.10 -2.37 7.70
CA SER A 17 16.19 -3.26 7.32
C SER A 17 15.72 -4.48 6.53
N PRO A 18 16.38 -4.83 5.38
CA PRO A 18 17.41 -4.05 4.68
C PRO A 18 16.79 -2.95 3.79
N VAL A 19 17.44 -1.80 3.64
CA VAL A 19 16.93 -0.67 2.83
C VAL A 19 17.79 -0.34 1.60
N GLY A 20 18.93 -0.97 1.43
CA GLY A 20 19.90 -0.64 0.36
C GLY A 20 19.37 -0.80 -1.07
N HIS A 21 18.31 -1.57 -1.28
CA HIS A 21 17.69 -1.82 -2.58
C HIS A 21 16.50 -0.90 -2.89
N SER A 22 16.15 0.00 -1.97
CA SER A 22 14.96 0.83 -2.10
C SER A 22 15.09 1.91 -3.17
N GLY A 23 14.08 2.06 -4.01
CA GLY A 23 13.95 3.14 -4.98
C GLY A 23 13.45 4.48 -4.40
N SER A 24 13.00 4.48 -3.12
CA SER A 24 12.41 5.68 -2.49
C SER A 24 13.35 6.89 -2.49
N PRO A 25 14.67 6.76 -2.17
CA PRO A 25 15.56 7.91 -2.21
C PRO A 25 15.68 8.55 -3.60
N ALA A 26 15.74 7.74 -4.66
CA ALA A 26 15.81 8.25 -6.03
C ALA A 26 14.52 9.00 -6.40
N MET A 27 13.38 8.40 -6.09
CA MET A 27 12.06 8.94 -6.40
C MET A 27 11.80 10.28 -5.70
N TYR A 28 11.94 10.34 -4.38
CA TYR A 28 11.63 11.56 -3.63
C TYR A 28 12.66 12.67 -3.88
N ASN A 29 13.95 12.33 -3.99
CA ASN A 29 14.97 13.33 -4.29
C ASN A 29 14.80 13.95 -5.68
N PHE A 30 14.38 13.15 -6.69
CA PHE A 30 14.00 13.70 -7.99
C PHE A 30 12.83 14.68 -7.85
N SER A 31 11.77 14.26 -7.14
CA SER A 31 10.55 15.08 -6.99
C SER A 31 10.80 16.37 -6.23
N PHE A 32 11.63 16.34 -5.18
CA PHE A 32 12.04 17.57 -4.46
C PHE A 32 12.81 18.53 -5.36
N GLN A 33 13.72 18.01 -6.19
CA GLN A 33 14.45 18.84 -7.14
C GLN A 33 13.55 19.45 -8.21
N HIS A 34 12.67 18.63 -8.77
CA HIS A 34 11.70 19.07 -9.77
C HIS A 34 10.84 20.23 -9.24
N ASP A 35 10.38 20.12 -8.01
CA ASP A 35 9.50 21.11 -7.38
C ASP A 35 10.25 22.27 -6.70
N GLY A 36 11.58 22.30 -6.77
CA GLY A 36 12.41 23.33 -6.15
C GLY A 36 12.37 23.33 -4.63
N LEU A 37 12.14 22.17 -4.00
CA LEU A 37 12.05 22.02 -2.55
C LEU A 37 13.41 21.71 -1.94
N ASP A 38 13.75 22.37 -0.83
CA ASP A 38 15.02 22.20 -0.11
C ASP A 38 14.93 21.04 0.89
N TYR A 39 14.76 19.82 0.34
CA TYR A 39 14.70 18.57 1.09
C TYR A 39 15.67 17.52 0.54
N ALA A 40 16.13 16.64 1.41
CA ALA A 40 16.89 15.45 1.07
C ALA A 40 16.24 14.21 1.68
N TYR A 41 16.16 13.14 0.91
CA TYR A 41 15.64 11.86 1.35
C TYR A 41 16.77 10.82 1.35
N MET A 42 16.97 10.18 2.50
CA MET A 42 18.01 9.16 2.70
C MET A 42 17.42 7.85 3.20
N ALA A 43 18.17 6.77 3.15
CA ALA A 43 17.77 5.48 3.70
C ALA A 43 18.72 5.10 4.84
N PHE A 44 18.15 4.59 5.95
CA PHE A 44 18.88 4.17 7.12
C PHE A 44 18.49 2.73 7.48
N ASP A 45 19.50 1.87 7.55
CA ASP A 45 19.34 0.48 7.96
C ASP A 45 19.21 0.44 9.48
N VAL A 46 18.03 0.08 9.98
CA VAL A 46 17.66 0.14 11.40
C VAL A 46 16.85 -1.09 11.77
N THR A 47 17.18 -1.69 12.89
CA THR A 47 16.44 -2.82 13.48
C THR A 47 15.25 -2.35 14.31
N GLU A 48 14.37 -3.28 14.69
CA GLU A 48 13.20 -2.98 15.51
C GLU A 48 13.57 -2.50 16.92
N GLU A 49 14.66 -3.04 17.49
CA GLU A 49 15.15 -2.67 18.83
C GLU A 49 15.71 -1.25 18.89
N GLU A 50 16.16 -0.72 17.76
CA GLU A 50 16.73 0.63 17.67
C GLU A 50 15.66 1.72 17.52
N MET A 51 14.42 1.35 17.22
CA MET A 51 13.35 2.31 16.92
C MET A 51 13.09 3.37 17.98
N PRO A 52 13.18 3.11 19.31
CA PRO A 52 13.06 4.18 20.31
C PRO A 52 14.09 5.30 20.11
N LYS A 53 15.37 4.95 19.82
CA LYS A 53 16.44 5.92 19.55
C LYS A 53 16.22 6.68 18.25
N VAL A 54 15.64 6.00 17.26
CA VAL A 54 15.25 6.63 15.98
C VAL A 54 14.22 7.72 16.21
N PHE A 55 13.21 7.49 17.03
CA PHE A 55 12.20 8.50 17.36
C PHE A 55 12.78 9.70 18.13
N GLU A 56 13.72 9.47 19.04
CA GLU A 56 14.49 10.55 19.66
C GLU A 56 15.26 11.36 18.60
N SER A 57 15.89 10.68 17.65
CA SER A 57 16.64 11.31 16.55
C SER A 57 15.74 12.09 15.60
N ILE A 58 14.56 11.57 15.24
CA ILE A 58 13.56 12.25 14.41
C ILE A 58 13.22 13.61 15.04
N ARG A 59 12.98 13.63 16.36
CA ARG A 59 12.65 14.87 17.08
C ARG A 59 13.86 15.79 17.19
N LEU A 60 15.03 15.29 17.57
CA LEU A 60 16.26 16.05 17.77
C LEU A 60 16.73 16.72 16.49
N LEU A 61 16.67 16.01 15.36
CA LEU A 61 17.10 16.48 14.04
C LEU A 61 15.98 17.24 13.31
N ASN A 62 14.81 17.36 13.93
CA ASN A 62 13.63 17.97 13.32
C ASN A 62 13.35 17.41 11.90
N MET A 63 13.42 16.08 11.75
CA MET A 63 13.13 15.44 10.47
C MET A 63 11.69 15.70 10.07
N ARG A 64 11.46 16.15 8.83
CA ARG A 64 10.12 16.49 8.33
C ARG A 64 9.18 15.30 8.27
N GLY A 65 9.70 14.13 7.92
CA GLY A 65 8.92 12.91 7.75
C GLY A 65 9.73 11.80 7.11
N GLY A 66 9.04 10.74 6.73
CA GLY A 66 9.69 9.61 6.07
C GLY A 66 8.81 8.35 6.05
N ASN A 67 9.44 7.26 5.66
CA ASN A 67 8.78 5.97 5.59
C ASN A 67 9.39 4.98 6.58
N PHE A 68 8.54 4.13 7.14
CA PHE A 68 8.96 2.91 7.82
C PHE A 68 8.73 1.70 6.91
N THR A 69 9.72 0.83 6.81
CA THR A 69 9.59 -0.47 6.15
C THR A 69 9.83 -1.61 7.14
N MET A 70 9.81 -2.85 6.67
CA MET A 70 10.07 -3.99 7.55
C MET A 70 11.45 -3.87 8.21
N PRO A 71 11.59 -4.30 9.48
CA PRO A 71 10.53 -4.83 10.36
C PRO A 71 9.79 -3.73 11.16
N CYS A 72 10.09 -2.46 10.95
CA CYS A 72 9.79 -1.34 11.85
C CYS A 72 8.32 -0.85 11.88
N LYS A 73 7.46 -1.27 10.92
CA LYS A 73 6.10 -0.72 10.76
C LYS A 73 5.20 -0.85 12.01
N ASN A 74 5.30 -1.98 12.74
CA ASN A 74 4.43 -2.23 13.90
C ASN A 74 4.89 -1.47 15.14
N ILE A 75 6.21 -1.50 15.42
CA ILE A 75 6.77 -0.76 16.56
C ILE A 75 6.63 0.76 16.36
N ALA A 76 6.77 1.23 15.12
CA ALA A 76 6.58 2.65 14.80
C ALA A 76 5.18 3.15 15.19
N ALA A 77 4.13 2.35 14.97
CA ALA A 77 2.77 2.71 15.36
C ALA A 77 2.57 2.87 16.89
N GLN A 78 3.45 2.28 17.70
CA GLN A 78 3.42 2.41 19.15
C GLN A 78 4.22 3.62 19.66
N LEU A 79 5.08 4.20 18.81
CA LEU A 79 6.03 5.26 19.18
C LEU A 79 5.64 6.64 18.63
N VAL A 80 4.73 6.69 17.65
CA VAL A 80 4.19 7.97 17.15
C VAL A 80 3.24 8.61 18.15
N ASP A 81 3.03 9.92 18.06
CA ASP A 81 2.12 10.66 18.93
C ASP A 81 0.65 10.49 18.53
N LYS A 82 0.41 10.30 17.21
CA LYS A 82 -0.93 10.13 16.64
C LYS A 82 -0.90 9.10 15.52
N LEU A 83 -2.02 8.44 15.29
CA LEU A 83 -2.24 7.55 14.15
C LEU A 83 -3.38 8.06 13.28
N SER A 84 -3.24 7.89 11.97
CA SER A 84 -4.37 8.03 11.05
C SER A 84 -5.40 6.92 11.29
N PRO A 85 -6.67 7.08 10.90
CA PRO A 85 -7.71 6.06 11.14
C PRO A 85 -7.33 4.66 10.65
N ALA A 86 -6.78 4.56 9.45
CA ALA A 86 -6.32 3.27 8.90
C ALA A 86 -5.16 2.69 9.71
N ALA A 87 -4.18 3.51 10.10
CA ALA A 87 -3.04 3.07 10.90
C ALA A 87 -3.46 2.60 12.31
N GLU A 88 -4.44 3.26 12.93
CA GLU A 88 -5.03 2.87 14.21
C GLU A 88 -5.72 1.50 14.12
N ILE A 89 -6.55 1.28 13.10
CA ILE A 89 -7.24 0.01 12.89
C ILE A 89 -6.23 -1.13 12.67
N ILE A 90 -5.20 -0.89 11.85
CA ILE A 90 -4.20 -1.90 11.49
C ILE A 90 -3.21 -2.15 12.63
N GLY A 91 -2.85 -1.11 13.39
CA GLY A 91 -1.78 -1.16 14.39
C GLY A 91 -0.39 -1.14 13.77
N ALA A 92 -0.24 -0.49 12.62
CA ALA A 92 1.03 -0.32 11.91
C ALA A 92 1.03 0.98 11.12
N CYS A 93 2.21 1.57 10.90
CA CYS A 93 2.36 2.70 10.00
C CYS A 93 3.58 2.53 9.10
N ASN A 94 3.47 2.96 7.84
CA ASN A 94 4.56 2.96 6.86
C ASN A 94 5.05 4.36 6.52
N VAL A 95 4.42 5.40 7.07
CA VAL A 95 4.76 6.81 6.88
C VAL A 95 4.69 7.53 8.20
N PHE A 96 5.60 8.45 8.43
CA PHE A 96 5.47 9.44 9.49
C PHE A 96 5.61 10.85 8.94
N VAL A 97 4.88 11.78 9.55
CA VAL A 97 4.99 13.22 9.31
C VAL A 97 5.21 13.88 10.65
N ASN A 98 6.17 14.77 10.72
CA ASN A 98 6.47 15.56 11.90
C ASN A 98 6.03 17.01 11.66
N ASP A 99 4.95 17.39 12.28
CA ASP A 99 4.43 18.76 12.27
C ASP A 99 4.74 19.40 13.62
N ASP A 100 5.81 20.21 13.66
CA ASP A 100 6.26 20.97 14.83
C ASP A 100 6.45 20.09 16.10
N GLY A 101 7.05 18.91 15.92
CA GLY A 101 7.35 17.98 17.01
C GLY A 101 6.26 16.94 17.28
N VAL A 102 5.08 17.07 16.70
CA VAL A 102 4.01 16.06 16.75
C VAL A 102 4.17 15.10 15.57
N ILE A 103 4.50 13.85 15.87
CA ILE A 103 4.71 12.81 14.86
C ILE A 103 3.40 12.04 14.64
N THR A 104 2.85 12.14 13.43
CA THR A 104 1.66 11.39 13.03
C THR A 104 2.07 10.22 12.13
N GLY A 105 1.66 9.00 12.51
CA GLY A 105 1.85 7.78 11.72
C GLY A 105 0.68 7.51 10.78
N HIS A 106 0.98 7.21 9.52
CA HIS A 106 -0.01 6.85 8.49
C HIS A 106 0.30 5.47 7.91
N ILE A 107 -0.72 4.83 7.32
CA ILE A 107 -0.52 3.68 6.45
C ILE A 107 -1.16 3.97 5.11
N THR A 108 -0.36 3.97 4.06
CA THR A 108 -0.75 4.48 2.74
C THR A 108 -0.80 3.41 1.66
N ASP A 109 -0.48 2.17 1.99
CA ASP A 109 -0.53 1.04 1.05
C ASP A 109 -1.96 0.88 0.49
N GLY A 110 -2.98 0.90 1.36
CA GLY A 110 -4.39 0.83 0.97
C GLY A 110 -4.85 2.05 0.19
N VAL A 111 -4.44 3.25 0.61
CA VAL A 111 -4.76 4.51 -0.10
C VAL A 111 -4.19 4.49 -1.51
N GLY A 112 -2.94 4.02 -1.68
CA GLY A 112 -2.31 3.87 -3.00
C GLY A 112 -3.06 2.90 -3.90
N PHE A 113 -3.57 1.80 -3.33
CA PHE A 113 -4.37 0.82 -4.06
C PHE A 113 -5.71 1.44 -4.53
N VAL A 114 -6.47 2.06 -3.63
CA VAL A 114 -7.75 2.70 -3.99
C VAL A 114 -7.55 3.81 -5.02
N LYS A 115 -6.51 4.64 -4.85
CA LYS A 115 -6.15 5.68 -5.82
C LYS A 115 -5.82 5.10 -7.20
N ASN A 116 -5.14 3.95 -7.25
CA ASN A 116 -4.88 3.25 -8.51
C ASN A 116 -6.18 2.76 -9.17
N LEU A 117 -7.14 2.24 -8.42
CA LEU A 117 -8.46 1.88 -8.94
C LEU A 117 -9.20 3.11 -9.49
N GLU A 118 -9.25 4.21 -8.75
CA GLU A 118 -9.93 5.45 -9.13
C GLU A 118 -9.36 6.06 -10.42
N LEU A 119 -8.03 6.12 -10.56
CA LEU A 119 -7.36 6.59 -11.77
C LEU A 119 -7.67 5.72 -12.99
N ASN A 120 -8.00 4.46 -12.76
CA ASN A 120 -8.52 3.56 -13.80
C ASN A 120 -10.04 3.64 -13.95
N GLY A 121 -10.72 4.62 -13.35
CA GLY A 121 -12.16 4.81 -13.46
C GLY A 121 -12.98 3.76 -12.71
N VAL A 122 -12.45 3.20 -11.62
CA VAL A 122 -13.10 2.20 -10.77
C VAL A 122 -13.29 2.76 -9.36
N PRO A 123 -14.42 3.43 -9.06
CA PRO A 123 -14.70 3.87 -7.70
C PRO A 123 -15.00 2.67 -6.81
N VAL A 124 -14.60 2.73 -5.54
CA VAL A 124 -14.83 1.65 -4.57
C VAL A 124 -16.13 1.83 -3.76
N LYS A 125 -16.66 3.04 -3.70
CA LYS A 125 -17.88 3.34 -2.96
C LYS A 125 -19.05 2.48 -3.47
N ASP A 126 -19.80 1.91 -2.53
CA ASP A 126 -20.97 1.03 -2.77
C ASP A 126 -20.63 -0.28 -3.52
N LYS A 127 -19.35 -0.64 -3.68
CA LYS A 127 -18.90 -1.84 -4.37
C LYS A 127 -18.78 -3.03 -3.43
N LYS A 128 -18.98 -4.23 -4.00
CA LYS A 128 -18.69 -5.51 -3.36
C LYS A 128 -17.31 -5.96 -3.83
N VAL A 129 -16.42 -6.17 -2.88
CA VAL A 129 -15.02 -6.49 -3.17
C VAL A 129 -14.64 -7.83 -2.54
N VAL A 130 -14.07 -8.72 -3.34
CA VAL A 130 -13.41 -9.94 -2.85
C VAL A 130 -11.91 -9.66 -2.77
N VAL A 131 -11.32 -9.90 -1.60
CA VAL A 131 -9.88 -9.73 -1.38
C VAL A 131 -9.26 -11.09 -1.01
N LEU A 132 -8.36 -11.56 -1.85
CA LEU A 132 -7.59 -12.78 -1.61
C LEU A 132 -6.33 -12.42 -0.82
N GLY A 133 -6.20 -13.01 0.38
CA GLY A 133 -5.06 -12.78 1.28
C GLY A 133 -5.39 -11.88 2.47
N ALA A 134 -4.57 -12.05 3.55
CA ALA A 134 -4.65 -11.27 4.79
C ALA A 134 -3.26 -10.89 5.33
N GLY A 135 -2.27 -10.77 4.46
CA GLY A 135 -0.95 -10.21 4.76
C GLY A 135 -1.01 -8.70 5.00
N GLY A 136 0.14 -8.06 5.22
CA GLY A 136 0.21 -6.62 5.53
C GLY A 136 -0.44 -5.72 4.49
N ALA A 137 -0.13 -5.91 3.20
CA ALA A 137 -0.73 -5.14 2.10
C ALA A 137 -2.24 -5.43 1.98
N ALA A 138 -2.63 -6.71 2.08
CA ALA A 138 -4.04 -7.12 2.05
C ALA A 138 -4.85 -6.44 3.15
N THR A 139 -4.35 -6.45 4.39
CA THR A 139 -5.01 -5.79 5.53
C THR A 139 -5.16 -4.29 5.29
N ALA A 140 -4.13 -3.63 4.75
CA ALA A 140 -4.20 -2.20 4.43
C ALA A 140 -5.28 -1.90 3.37
N ILE A 141 -5.38 -2.75 2.35
CA ILE A 141 -6.41 -2.64 1.31
C ILE A 141 -7.81 -2.87 1.90
N GLN A 142 -8.01 -3.94 2.67
CA GLN A 142 -9.28 -4.25 3.31
C GLN A 142 -9.80 -3.10 4.17
N VAL A 143 -8.93 -2.53 4.99
CA VAL A 143 -9.26 -1.39 5.86
C VAL A 143 -9.59 -0.15 5.04
N GLN A 144 -8.79 0.16 4.01
CA GLN A 144 -9.03 1.34 3.19
C GLN A 144 -10.32 1.23 2.37
N LEU A 145 -10.60 0.05 1.79
CA LEU A 145 -11.86 -0.19 1.08
C LEU A 145 -13.08 0.08 1.97
N ALA A 146 -13.05 -0.38 3.22
CA ALA A 146 -14.13 -0.13 4.17
C ALA A 146 -14.25 1.35 4.55
N LEU A 147 -13.13 2.04 4.79
CA LEU A 147 -13.09 3.48 5.08
C LEU A 147 -13.61 4.33 3.92
N ASP A 148 -13.36 3.90 2.68
CA ASP A 148 -13.79 4.61 1.47
C ASP A 148 -15.22 4.20 1.01
N GLY A 149 -15.95 3.47 1.85
CA GLY A 149 -17.36 3.19 1.67
C GLY A 149 -17.68 2.02 0.73
N ALA A 150 -16.79 1.03 0.63
CA ALA A 150 -17.17 -0.24 0.01
C ALA A 150 -18.39 -0.83 0.73
N LYS A 151 -19.33 -1.40 -0.03
CA LYS A 151 -20.53 -2.02 0.53
C LYS A 151 -20.23 -3.34 1.23
N GLU A 152 -19.37 -4.15 0.62
CA GLU A 152 -18.95 -5.44 1.15
C GLU A 152 -17.46 -5.67 0.88
N VAL A 153 -16.75 -6.21 1.87
CA VAL A 153 -15.37 -6.67 1.73
C VAL A 153 -15.31 -8.13 2.18
N ASN A 154 -15.24 -9.05 1.23
CA ASN A 154 -15.20 -10.49 1.48
C ASN A 154 -13.74 -10.95 1.42
N ILE A 155 -13.16 -11.27 2.57
CA ILE A 155 -11.76 -11.65 2.73
C ILE A 155 -11.65 -13.18 2.64
N PHE A 156 -10.79 -13.65 1.73
CA PHE A 156 -10.46 -15.08 1.62
C PHE A 156 -9.00 -15.31 1.92
N ASN A 157 -8.72 -16.13 2.92
CA ASN A 157 -7.36 -16.53 3.28
C ASN A 157 -7.32 -18.00 3.69
N ILE A 158 -6.17 -18.65 3.50
CA ILE A 158 -5.97 -20.02 4.06
C ILE A 158 -5.95 -19.94 5.59
N LYS A 159 -6.28 -21.05 6.28
CA LYS A 159 -6.30 -21.10 7.74
C LYS A 159 -4.89 -21.17 8.33
N ASP A 160 -4.20 -20.02 8.28
CA ASP A 160 -2.90 -19.81 8.90
C ASP A 160 -2.96 -18.63 9.91
N LYS A 161 -1.80 -18.18 10.39
CA LYS A 161 -1.70 -17.04 11.32
C LYS A 161 -2.32 -15.73 10.78
N PHE A 162 -2.45 -15.60 9.46
CA PHE A 162 -3.06 -14.40 8.85
C PHE A 162 -4.59 -14.50 8.83
N PHE A 163 -5.17 -15.70 8.94
CA PHE A 163 -6.61 -15.87 9.09
C PHE A 163 -7.13 -15.22 10.39
N GLU A 164 -6.43 -15.46 11.51
CA GLU A 164 -6.75 -14.80 12.79
C GLU A 164 -6.61 -13.27 12.70
N ARG A 165 -5.62 -12.78 11.95
CA ARG A 165 -5.47 -11.35 11.67
C ARG A 165 -6.68 -10.81 10.92
N ALA A 166 -7.18 -11.52 9.90
CA ALA A 166 -8.37 -11.12 9.14
C ALA A 166 -9.61 -11.05 10.04
N GLU A 167 -9.82 -12.01 10.93
CA GLU A 167 -10.92 -11.98 11.90
C GLU A 167 -10.79 -10.79 12.87
N GLY A 168 -9.57 -10.49 13.34
CA GLY A 168 -9.30 -9.29 14.14
C GLY A 168 -9.59 -7.99 13.37
N THR A 169 -9.24 -7.93 12.09
CA THR A 169 -9.52 -6.79 11.20
C THR A 169 -11.03 -6.62 11.01
N LYS A 170 -11.75 -7.70 10.73
CA LYS A 170 -13.22 -7.72 10.61
C LYS A 170 -13.89 -7.17 11.87
N ALA A 171 -13.45 -7.62 13.07
CA ALA A 171 -14.02 -7.15 14.33
C ALA A 171 -13.84 -5.62 14.51
N LYS A 172 -12.64 -5.10 14.21
CA LYS A 172 -12.38 -3.65 14.27
C LYS A 172 -13.18 -2.86 13.22
N LEU A 173 -13.32 -3.40 12.01
CA LEU A 173 -14.10 -2.75 10.96
C LEU A 173 -15.60 -2.75 11.27
N ALA A 174 -16.13 -3.78 11.92
CA ALA A 174 -17.52 -3.79 12.38
C ALA A 174 -17.81 -2.66 13.38
N GLU A 175 -16.81 -2.25 14.18
CA GLU A 175 -16.94 -1.11 15.11
C GLU A 175 -16.74 0.24 14.41
N LYS A 176 -15.70 0.34 13.56
CA LYS A 176 -15.26 1.62 12.97
C LYS A 176 -15.96 1.99 11.65
N CYS A 177 -16.43 0.98 10.92
CA CYS A 177 -17.07 1.12 9.61
C CYS A 177 -18.33 0.25 9.53
N PRO A 178 -19.36 0.47 10.38
CA PRO A 178 -20.53 -0.41 10.50
C PRO A 178 -21.36 -0.51 9.22
N GLU A 179 -21.24 0.43 8.31
CA GLU A 179 -21.93 0.44 7.01
C GLU A 179 -21.32 -0.56 6.01
N CYS A 180 -20.07 -1.01 6.23
CA CYS A 180 -19.40 -1.97 5.37
C CYS A 180 -19.55 -3.39 5.94
N VAL A 181 -20.14 -4.28 5.17
CA VAL A 181 -20.22 -5.71 5.56
C VAL A 181 -18.89 -6.39 5.30
N VAL A 182 -18.24 -6.90 6.35
CA VAL A 182 -16.95 -7.59 6.22
C VAL A 182 -17.12 -9.06 6.59
N THR A 183 -16.71 -9.98 5.70
CA THR A 183 -16.66 -11.43 5.97
C THR A 183 -15.22 -11.94 5.88
N VAL A 184 -14.96 -13.06 6.57
CA VAL A 184 -13.69 -13.78 6.49
C VAL A 184 -14.00 -15.25 6.25
N ASP A 185 -13.45 -15.80 5.19
CA ASP A 185 -13.74 -17.14 4.73
C ASP A 185 -12.46 -17.88 4.33
N ASP A 186 -12.55 -19.23 4.37
CA ASP A 186 -11.44 -20.09 3.99
C ASP A 186 -11.25 -20.07 2.47
N LEU A 187 -10.04 -19.74 2.02
CA LEU A 187 -9.67 -19.76 0.60
C LEU A 187 -9.75 -21.17 -0.01
N ASP A 188 -9.69 -22.22 0.81
CA ASP A 188 -9.82 -23.61 0.37
C ASP A 188 -11.28 -24.04 0.18
N ASP A 189 -12.26 -23.28 0.69
CA ASP A 189 -13.67 -23.43 0.34
C ASP A 189 -13.95 -22.84 -1.05
N LYS A 190 -13.65 -23.64 -2.08
CA LYS A 190 -13.76 -23.22 -3.47
C LYS A 190 -15.19 -22.87 -3.89
N ALA A 191 -16.20 -23.55 -3.31
CA ALA A 191 -17.60 -23.28 -3.63
C ALA A 191 -18.02 -21.90 -3.13
N LYS A 192 -17.63 -21.55 -1.90
CA LYS A 192 -17.91 -20.22 -1.32
C LYS A 192 -17.15 -19.10 -2.02
N LEU A 193 -15.88 -19.34 -2.39
CA LEU A 193 -15.09 -18.41 -3.17
C LEU A 193 -15.73 -18.12 -4.54
N GLU A 194 -16.18 -19.18 -5.23
CA GLU A 194 -16.85 -19.07 -6.53
C GLU A 194 -18.15 -18.24 -6.42
N GLU A 195 -18.97 -18.49 -5.39
CA GLU A 195 -20.18 -17.72 -5.12
C GLU A 195 -19.87 -16.23 -4.88
N ALA A 196 -18.88 -15.96 -4.03
CA ALA A 196 -18.43 -14.59 -3.74
C ALA A 196 -17.92 -13.86 -4.98
N ILE A 197 -17.09 -14.51 -5.83
CA ILE A 197 -16.59 -13.91 -7.07
C ILE A 197 -17.73 -13.65 -8.06
N LYS A 198 -18.69 -14.52 -8.18
CA LYS A 198 -19.87 -14.30 -9.05
C LYS A 198 -20.71 -13.09 -8.61
N ALA A 199 -20.71 -12.75 -7.32
CA ALA A 199 -21.49 -11.69 -6.74
C ALA A 199 -20.73 -10.34 -6.60
N CYS A 200 -19.39 -10.33 -6.73
CA CYS A 200 -18.60 -9.12 -6.51
C CYS A 200 -18.46 -8.25 -7.75
N ASP A 201 -18.16 -6.97 -7.54
CA ASP A 201 -17.78 -6.00 -8.59
C ASP A 201 -16.26 -6.01 -8.86
N ILE A 202 -15.46 -6.24 -7.79
CA ILE A 202 -14.01 -6.15 -7.84
C ILE A 202 -13.41 -7.38 -7.16
N LEU A 203 -12.49 -8.06 -7.84
CA LEU A 203 -11.67 -9.15 -7.30
C LEU A 203 -10.24 -8.66 -7.16
N VAL A 204 -9.65 -8.82 -5.96
CA VAL A 204 -8.30 -8.35 -5.65
C VAL A 204 -7.42 -9.53 -5.24
N ASN A 205 -6.30 -9.74 -5.94
CA ASN A 205 -5.21 -10.57 -5.42
C ASN A 205 -4.28 -9.70 -4.57
N ALA A 206 -4.29 -9.93 -3.28
CA ALA A 206 -3.38 -9.29 -2.32
C ALA A 206 -2.47 -10.33 -1.63
N THR A 207 -2.18 -11.43 -2.33
CA THR A 207 -1.24 -12.48 -1.93
C THR A 207 0.08 -12.34 -2.69
N ILE A 208 1.02 -13.25 -2.41
CA ILE A 208 2.28 -13.37 -3.17
C ILE A 208 2.14 -14.24 -4.43
N MET A 209 0.96 -14.81 -4.70
CA MET A 209 0.74 -15.64 -5.89
C MET A 209 0.76 -14.79 -7.15
N GLY A 210 1.50 -15.25 -8.15
CA GLY A 210 1.82 -14.47 -9.35
C GLY A 210 3.19 -13.80 -9.30
N MET A 211 3.85 -13.71 -8.13
CA MET A 211 5.23 -13.24 -7.95
C MET A 211 6.19 -14.44 -7.93
N LYS A 212 7.45 -14.25 -8.33
CA LYS A 212 8.49 -15.30 -8.21
C LYS A 212 8.62 -15.79 -6.75
N PRO A 213 8.72 -17.10 -6.52
CA PRO A 213 8.79 -18.21 -7.48
C PRO A 213 7.41 -18.76 -7.95
N HIS A 214 6.29 -18.12 -7.63
CA HIS A 214 4.92 -18.58 -7.91
C HIS A 214 4.28 -17.86 -9.10
N GLN A 215 5.06 -17.43 -10.09
CA GLN A 215 4.58 -16.61 -11.22
C GLN A 215 3.54 -17.33 -12.11
N ASP A 216 3.56 -18.66 -12.14
CA ASP A 216 2.65 -19.48 -12.95
C ASP A 216 1.37 -19.90 -12.20
N VAL A 217 1.18 -19.37 -10.96
CA VAL A 217 0.05 -19.72 -10.10
C VAL A 217 -0.98 -18.61 -10.10
N THR A 218 -2.26 -18.98 -10.25
CA THR A 218 -3.41 -18.14 -9.94
C THR A 218 -4.31 -18.88 -8.93
N LEU A 219 -4.96 -18.12 -8.05
CA LEU A 219 -5.85 -18.65 -7.02
C LEU A 219 -7.29 -18.83 -7.50
N VAL A 220 -7.61 -18.30 -8.67
CA VAL A 220 -8.96 -18.22 -9.24
C VAL A 220 -8.99 -18.97 -10.57
N ASP A 221 -10.02 -19.77 -10.77
CA ASP A 221 -10.27 -20.40 -12.07
C ASP A 221 -10.70 -19.33 -13.09
N LYS A 222 -10.08 -19.34 -14.26
CA LYS A 222 -10.36 -18.36 -15.32
C LYS A 222 -11.81 -18.34 -15.82
N SER A 223 -12.55 -19.43 -15.62
CA SER A 223 -13.99 -19.49 -15.95
C SER A 223 -14.86 -18.56 -15.12
N LEU A 224 -14.33 -18.04 -14.01
CA LEU A 224 -15.03 -17.09 -13.14
C LEU A 224 -14.84 -15.64 -13.59
N PHE A 225 -13.94 -15.37 -14.53
CA PHE A 225 -13.74 -14.03 -15.09
C PHE A 225 -14.87 -13.69 -16.06
N ARG A 226 -15.50 -12.54 -15.85
CA ARG A 226 -16.59 -12.01 -16.68
C ARG A 226 -16.33 -10.56 -17.03
N LYS A 227 -16.86 -10.09 -18.15
CA LYS A 227 -16.56 -8.75 -18.73
C LYS A 227 -16.86 -7.56 -17.83
N ASP A 228 -17.79 -7.73 -16.90
CA ASP A 228 -18.20 -6.70 -15.94
C ASP A 228 -17.41 -6.78 -14.61
N LEU A 229 -16.54 -7.80 -14.44
CA LEU A 229 -15.67 -7.93 -13.29
C LEU A 229 -14.42 -7.05 -13.47
N VAL A 230 -14.08 -6.29 -12.43
CA VAL A 230 -12.76 -5.66 -12.31
C VAL A 230 -11.83 -6.62 -11.59
N VAL A 231 -10.67 -6.89 -12.16
CA VAL A 231 -9.65 -7.74 -11.55
C VAL A 231 -8.41 -6.89 -11.25
N ALA A 232 -8.03 -6.83 -9.99
CA ALA A 232 -6.86 -6.09 -9.54
C ALA A 232 -5.84 -7.02 -8.89
N ASP A 233 -4.56 -6.72 -9.08
CA ASP A 233 -3.45 -7.46 -8.48
C ASP A 233 -2.49 -6.51 -7.78
N THR A 234 -2.00 -6.87 -6.60
CA THR A 234 -0.98 -6.09 -5.88
C THR A 234 0.44 -6.46 -6.28
N VAL A 235 0.62 -7.58 -6.98
CA VAL A 235 1.92 -7.99 -7.51
C VAL A 235 2.33 -7.05 -8.63
N TYR A 236 3.54 -6.50 -8.54
CA TYR A 236 4.11 -5.58 -9.52
C TYR A 236 5.33 -6.16 -10.26
N SER A 237 5.81 -7.32 -9.84
CA SER A 237 6.90 -8.05 -10.52
C SER A 237 6.59 -9.54 -10.56
N PRO A 238 6.22 -10.08 -11.74
CA PRO A 238 6.14 -9.44 -13.05
C PRO A 238 5.05 -8.36 -13.12
N GLU A 239 5.14 -7.44 -14.07
CA GLU A 239 4.17 -6.36 -14.26
C GLU A 239 2.77 -6.92 -14.61
N LYS A 240 2.72 -8.01 -15.40
CA LYS A 240 1.50 -8.76 -15.67
C LYS A 240 1.63 -10.16 -15.10
N THR A 241 0.86 -10.43 -14.07
CA THR A 241 0.73 -11.77 -13.49
C THR A 241 -0.16 -12.65 -14.37
N LYS A 242 -0.11 -13.96 -14.14
CA LYS A 242 -1.01 -14.90 -14.81
C LYS A 242 -2.48 -14.51 -14.64
N MET A 243 -2.88 -14.10 -13.43
CA MET A 243 -4.26 -13.66 -13.16
C MET A 243 -4.65 -12.44 -14.01
N ILE A 244 -3.77 -11.45 -14.14
CA ILE A 244 -4.01 -10.28 -14.99
C ILE A 244 -4.15 -10.67 -16.47
N LEU A 245 -3.28 -11.54 -16.97
CA LEU A 245 -3.35 -12.01 -18.36
C LEU A 245 -4.66 -12.77 -18.65
N GLU A 246 -5.04 -13.70 -17.78
CA GLU A 246 -6.28 -14.46 -17.91
C GLU A 246 -7.53 -13.56 -17.82
N ALA A 247 -7.49 -12.53 -16.97
CA ALA A 247 -8.56 -11.54 -16.85
C ALA A 247 -8.69 -10.68 -18.12
N GLU A 248 -7.56 -10.23 -18.69
CA GLU A 248 -7.55 -9.51 -19.98
C GLU A 248 -8.12 -10.37 -21.12
N GLU A 249 -7.75 -11.65 -21.19
CA GLU A 249 -8.28 -12.61 -22.18
C GLU A 249 -9.80 -12.79 -22.06
N ALA A 250 -10.32 -12.78 -20.84
CA ALA A 250 -11.77 -12.87 -20.58
C ALA A 250 -12.52 -11.55 -20.85
N GLY A 251 -11.79 -10.46 -21.13
CA GLY A 251 -12.35 -9.13 -21.39
C GLY A 251 -12.70 -8.35 -20.11
N CYS A 252 -12.15 -8.76 -18.96
CA CYS A 252 -12.25 -7.99 -17.72
C CYS A 252 -11.44 -6.70 -17.82
N LYS A 253 -11.81 -5.72 -17.00
CA LYS A 253 -10.91 -4.61 -16.67
C LYS A 253 -9.86 -5.10 -15.69
N ALA A 254 -8.63 -5.24 -16.15
CA ALA A 254 -7.51 -5.76 -15.36
C ALA A 254 -6.56 -4.62 -14.96
N ILE A 255 -6.17 -4.56 -13.67
CA ILE A 255 -5.36 -3.49 -13.07
C ILE A 255 -4.21 -4.12 -12.29
N GLY A 256 -2.97 -3.92 -12.75
CA GLY A 256 -1.76 -4.45 -12.11
C GLY A 256 -1.25 -3.61 -10.93
N GLY A 257 -0.29 -4.20 -10.18
CA GLY A 257 0.21 -3.64 -8.91
C GLY A 257 1.18 -2.46 -9.04
N VAL A 258 1.75 -2.22 -10.22
CA VAL A 258 2.70 -1.09 -10.43
C VAL A 258 2.07 0.24 -10.07
N GLY A 259 0.80 0.45 -10.47
CA GLY A 259 0.09 1.68 -10.15
C GLY A 259 -0.12 1.88 -8.64
N MET A 260 -0.42 0.82 -7.89
CA MET A 260 -0.51 0.90 -6.42
C MET A 260 0.80 1.37 -5.80
N LEU A 261 1.93 0.81 -6.20
CA LEU A 261 3.25 1.20 -5.70
C LEU A 261 3.55 2.68 -5.97
N GLN A 262 3.24 3.15 -7.17
CA GLN A 262 3.44 4.53 -7.59
C GLN A 262 2.52 5.50 -6.83
N GLN A 263 1.24 5.17 -6.72
CA GLN A 263 0.27 6.01 -6.03
C GLN A 263 0.53 6.07 -4.52
N GLN A 264 1.00 4.99 -3.90
CA GLN A 264 1.43 4.99 -2.51
C GLN A 264 2.58 6.01 -2.29
N GLY A 265 3.56 6.03 -3.19
CA GLY A 265 4.64 7.03 -3.15
C GLY A 265 4.15 8.46 -3.34
N ALA A 266 3.21 8.69 -4.26
CA ALA A 266 2.63 10.01 -4.51
C ALA A 266 1.81 10.52 -3.32
N VAL A 267 1.04 9.65 -2.68
CA VAL A 267 0.30 9.97 -1.45
C VAL A 267 1.27 10.39 -0.33
N ASN A 268 2.37 9.66 -0.14
CA ASN A 268 3.38 10.02 0.86
C ASN A 268 4.00 11.38 0.57
N TYR A 269 4.31 11.67 -0.68
CA TYR A 269 4.85 12.98 -1.08
C TYR A 269 3.88 14.11 -0.70
N GLY A 270 2.58 13.91 -0.97
CA GLY A 270 1.54 14.85 -0.54
C GLY A 270 1.52 15.08 0.97
N LEU A 271 1.68 14.01 1.76
CA LEU A 271 1.77 14.11 3.22
C LEU A 271 3.03 14.85 3.68
N PHE A 272 4.17 14.68 3.01
CA PHE A 272 5.43 15.33 3.39
C PHE A 272 5.44 16.82 3.09
N VAL A 273 4.94 17.23 1.92
CA VAL A 273 5.18 18.60 1.40
C VAL A 273 3.92 19.34 0.96
N GLY A 274 2.75 18.71 1.06
CA GLY A 274 1.47 19.34 0.70
C GLY A 274 1.28 19.60 -0.81
N LYS A 275 2.01 18.88 -1.68
CA LYS A 275 1.95 19.02 -3.14
C LYS A 275 1.66 17.68 -3.81
N GLU A 276 1.16 17.73 -5.03
CA GLU A 276 1.12 16.55 -5.88
C GLU A 276 2.53 16.16 -6.32
N MET A 277 2.81 14.86 -6.34
CA MET A 277 4.11 14.35 -6.78
C MET A 277 4.20 14.45 -8.32
N PRO A 278 5.33 14.92 -8.89
CA PRO A 278 5.56 14.92 -10.34
C PRO A 278 5.86 13.51 -10.85
N LEU A 279 4.83 12.63 -10.78
CA LEU A 279 4.98 11.19 -11.03
C LEU A 279 5.24 10.88 -12.50
N ALA A 280 4.59 11.61 -13.42
CA ALA A 280 4.79 11.44 -14.86
C ALA A 280 6.23 11.79 -15.27
N GLU A 281 6.74 12.90 -14.76
CA GLU A 281 8.10 13.39 -15.02
C GLU A 281 9.14 12.43 -14.42
N TYR A 282 8.86 11.88 -13.24
CA TYR A 282 9.72 10.83 -12.65
C TYR A 282 9.75 9.56 -13.51
N GLN A 283 8.61 9.12 -14.02
CA GLN A 283 8.53 7.95 -14.91
C GLN A 283 9.32 8.16 -16.22
N GLU A 284 9.23 9.36 -16.80
CA GLU A 284 10.02 9.74 -17.98
C GLU A 284 11.52 9.74 -17.67
N PHE A 285 11.90 10.31 -16.52
CA PHE A 285 13.28 10.29 -16.04
C PHE A 285 13.82 8.86 -15.88
N GLN A 286 13.04 7.95 -15.26
CA GLN A 286 13.43 6.55 -15.11
C GLN A 286 13.62 5.85 -16.48
N LYS A 287 12.71 6.08 -17.42
CA LYS A 287 12.83 5.52 -18.80
C LYS A 287 14.06 6.03 -19.53
N ALA A 288 14.45 7.27 -19.30
CA ALA A 288 15.66 7.85 -19.90
C ALA A 288 16.96 7.27 -19.31
N GLN A 289 16.94 6.89 -18.03
CA GLN A 289 18.10 6.27 -17.35
C GLN A 289 18.28 4.78 -17.67
N ALA A 290 17.22 4.10 -18.09
CA ALA A 290 17.25 2.67 -18.44
C ALA A 290 17.73 2.39 -19.89
N LYS A 291 17.97 3.43 -20.67
CA LYS A 291 18.56 3.37 -22.04
C LYS A 291 20.06 3.60 -21.97
#